data_70d11f0b67a29f01c9212cc588dd4b82
#
_entry.id   70d11f0b67a29f01c9212cc588dd4b82
#
_cell.length_a   1.000
_cell.length_b   1.000
_cell.length_c   1.000
_cell.angle_alpha   90.00
_cell.angle_beta   90.00
_cell.angle_gamma   90.00
#
_symmetry.space_group_name_H-M   'P 1'
#
loop_
_entity.id
_entity.type
_entity.pdbx_description
1 polymer ?
#
loop_
_entity_poly.entity_id
_entity_poly.type
_entity_poly.pdbx_seq_one_letter_code
_entity_poly.pdbx_strand_id
1 'polypeptide(L)'
;MRKINLQLNNIKIPILVGSNILKTINPENYVTKNDVVIITNSTIAKLYLKQTKRMFKDYNVDSLILRDGEKYKNIKTLQQIHDYLIKNKYDRSLTIVALGGGVIGDMVAFAADTFMRGVQLIHVPTTLLAQVDSSIGGKCGINHPLGKNMIGSFKHPSVILMDSAILKTLPKREFMAGMAEVIKYGLIKNKSFFKFIDNNYSKIIQQNTDCLLRTIFTCASIKAQVVKEDELESGIRAILNFGHTFGHAIEASKNYKGILHGEAISVGMNIASAISADQGYLTHDEYCNIEDMLLNMQMPTMIPKKITSASIMKHIGHDKKKISGKNRFILLDKIGNAFINDKLDNKYLKEISKNFIR
;
A
#
# COMPACT_ATOMS: atom_id res chain seq x y z
N MET A 1 -5.90 -19.48 -10.19
CA MET A 1 -6.37 -18.56 -9.12
C MET A 1 -5.98 -19.14 -7.77
N ARG A 2 -5.41 -18.32 -6.87
CA ARG A 2 -5.06 -18.66 -5.49
C ARG A 2 -5.92 -17.84 -4.54
N LYS A 3 -6.23 -18.37 -3.37
CA LYS A 3 -7.08 -17.71 -2.36
C LYS A 3 -6.37 -17.64 -1.03
N ILE A 4 -6.39 -16.46 -0.40
CA ILE A 4 -6.00 -16.22 0.99
C ILE A 4 -7.29 -15.87 1.74
N ASN A 5 -7.46 -16.36 2.95
CA ASN A 5 -8.57 -15.95 3.81
C ASN A 5 -7.98 -15.13 4.97
N LEU A 6 -8.19 -13.82 4.94
CA LEU A 6 -7.92 -12.98 6.09
C LEU A 6 -9.05 -13.15 7.09
N GLN A 7 -8.74 -13.80 8.22
CA GLN A 7 -9.68 -14.02 9.31
C GLN A 7 -9.45 -12.96 10.38
N LEU A 8 -10.45 -12.12 10.61
CA LEU A 8 -10.50 -11.14 11.69
C LEU A 8 -11.70 -11.49 12.56
N ASN A 9 -11.57 -11.50 13.86
CA ASN A 9 -12.63 -11.82 14.81
C ASN A 9 -13.85 -12.55 14.18
N ASN A 10 -14.86 -11.80 13.76
CA ASN A 10 -16.11 -12.33 13.18
C ASN A 10 -16.20 -12.16 11.66
N ILE A 11 -15.15 -11.69 10.98
CA ILE A 11 -15.16 -11.37 9.55
C ILE A 11 -14.11 -12.22 8.82
N LYS A 12 -14.54 -12.85 7.73
CA LYS A 12 -13.65 -13.56 6.81
C LYS A 12 -13.61 -12.84 5.47
N ILE A 13 -12.43 -12.36 5.11
CA ILE A 13 -12.21 -11.58 3.88
C ILE A 13 -11.39 -12.44 2.91
N PRO A 14 -12.01 -12.93 1.82
CA PRO A 14 -11.27 -13.62 0.77
C PRO A 14 -10.43 -12.62 -0.05
N ILE A 15 -9.17 -12.98 -0.25
CA ILE A 15 -8.25 -12.28 -1.16
C ILE A 15 -7.96 -13.25 -2.29
N LEU A 16 -8.40 -12.90 -3.49
CA LEU A 16 -8.24 -13.73 -4.68
C LEU A 16 -7.13 -13.19 -5.54
N VAL A 17 -6.12 -14.02 -5.81
CA VAL A 17 -4.95 -13.67 -6.60
C VAL A 17 -4.90 -14.53 -7.86
N GLY A 18 -4.87 -13.90 -9.03
CA GLY A 18 -4.79 -14.63 -10.29
C GLY A 18 -4.46 -13.73 -11.47
N SER A 19 -4.45 -14.31 -12.66
CA SER A 19 -4.29 -13.57 -13.91
C SER A 19 -5.59 -13.68 -14.70
N ASN A 20 -6.09 -12.54 -15.21
CA ASN A 20 -7.39 -12.42 -15.90
C ASN A 20 -8.60 -12.85 -15.05
N ILE A 21 -8.52 -12.74 -13.72
CA ILE A 21 -9.61 -13.17 -12.84
C ILE A 21 -10.88 -12.34 -13.02
N LEU A 22 -10.77 -11.07 -13.41
CA LEU A 22 -11.93 -10.22 -13.69
C LEU A 22 -12.76 -10.71 -14.89
N LYS A 23 -12.23 -11.64 -15.72
CA LYS A 23 -12.97 -12.27 -16.82
C LYS A 23 -13.68 -13.56 -16.41
N THR A 24 -13.22 -14.19 -15.33
CA THR A 24 -13.60 -15.57 -15.00
C THR A 24 -14.30 -15.71 -13.65
N ILE A 25 -14.22 -14.70 -12.79
CA ILE A 25 -14.84 -14.77 -11.47
C ILE A 25 -16.34 -14.56 -11.56
N ASN A 26 -17.09 -15.37 -10.81
CA ASN A 26 -18.51 -15.13 -10.57
C ASN A 26 -18.69 -14.22 -9.35
N PRO A 27 -19.26 -13.02 -9.50
CA PRO A 27 -19.43 -12.06 -8.40
C PRO A 27 -20.54 -12.45 -7.40
N GLU A 28 -21.44 -13.38 -7.70
CA GLU A 28 -22.58 -13.80 -6.85
C GLU A 28 -22.17 -14.14 -5.42
N ASN A 29 -20.97 -14.71 -5.26
CA ASN A 29 -20.43 -15.05 -3.92
C ASN A 29 -20.04 -13.82 -3.08
N TYR A 30 -20.03 -12.63 -3.68
CA TYR A 30 -19.46 -11.41 -3.08
C TYR A 30 -20.37 -10.20 -3.16
N VAL A 31 -21.49 -10.30 -3.85
CA VAL A 31 -22.51 -9.26 -4.00
C VAL A 31 -23.82 -9.77 -3.40
N THR A 32 -24.38 -9.04 -2.46
CA THR A 32 -25.57 -9.50 -1.72
C THR A 32 -26.89 -9.00 -2.30
N LYS A 33 -26.86 -7.98 -3.15
CA LYS A 33 -28.05 -7.31 -3.72
C LYS A 33 -27.79 -6.83 -5.14
N ASN A 34 -28.85 -6.34 -5.81
CA ASN A 34 -28.82 -6.07 -7.25
C ASN A 34 -28.04 -4.81 -7.66
N ASP A 35 -27.88 -3.82 -6.79
CA ASP A 35 -27.26 -2.54 -7.16
C ASP A 35 -25.76 -2.56 -6.91
N VAL A 36 -24.99 -2.23 -7.96
CA VAL A 36 -23.53 -2.15 -7.94
C VAL A 36 -23.08 -0.82 -8.53
N VAL A 37 -22.27 -0.06 -7.78
CA VAL A 37 -21.63 1.17 -8.27
C VAL A 37 -20.14 0.97 -8.34
N ILE A 38 -19.57 1.05 -9.55
CA ILE A 38 -18.13 1.01 -9.77
C ILE A 38 -17.59 2.44 -9.70
N ILE A 39 -16.75 2.71 -8.71
CA ILE A 39 -16.08 4.01 -8.56
C ILE A 39 -14.61 3.86 -8.99
N THR A 40 -14.19 4.70 -9.92
CA THR A 40 -12.85 4.66 -10.52
C THR A 40 -12.38 6.06 -10.90
N ASN A 41 -11.16 6.19 -11.44
CA ASN A 41 -10.68 7.46 -12.00
C ASN A 41 -10.67 7.46 -13.53
N SER A 42 -10.44 8.63 -14.12
CA SER A 42 -10.44 8.83 -15.58
C SER A 42 -9.40 8.00 -16.33
N THR A 43 -8.27 7.69 -15.73
CA THR A 43 -7.19 6.85 -16.32
C THR A 43 -7.62 5.39 -16.36
N ILE A 44 -8.05 4.85 -15.22
CA ILE A 44 -8.42 3.44 -15.06
C ILE A 44 -9.74 3.12 -15.77
N ALA A 45 -10.67 4.07 -15.82
CA ALA A 45 -11.94 3.89 -16.53
C ALA A 45 -11.74 3.50 -17.99
N LYS A 46 -10.82 4.17 -18.70
CA LYS A 46 -10.51 3.89 -20.12
C LYS A 46 -9.99 2.47 -20.33
N LEU A 47 -9.27 1.93 -19.35
CA LEU A 47 -8.60 0.64 -19.44
C LEU A 47 -9.50 -0.53 -19.00
N TYR A 48 -10.21 -0.37 -17.89
CA TYR A 48 -10.79 -1.52 -17.19
C TYR A 48 -12.28 -1.40 -16.85
N LEU A 49 -12.92 -0.22 -16.94
CA LEU A 49 -14.32 -0.05 -16.56
C LEU A 49 -15.26 -0.96 -17.35
N LYS A 50 -15.09 -1.05 -18.67
CA LYS A 50 -15.92 -1.90 -19.53
C LYS A 50 -15.82 -3.38 -19.15
N GLN A 51 -14.60 -3.86 -18.86
CA GLN A 51 -14.38 -5.23 -18.44
C GLN A 51 -14.98 -5.48 -17.05
N THR A 52 -14.81 -4.56 -16.11
CA THR A 52 -15.36 -4.68 -14.75
C THR A 52 -16.89 -4.65 -14.77
N LYS A 53 -17.52 -3.79 -15.60
CA LYS A 53 -18.98 -3.81 -15.79
C LYS A 53 -19.48 -5.16 -16.31
N ARG A 54 -18.75 -5.81 -17.21
CA ARG A 54 -19.12 -7.14 -17.73
C ARG A 54 -19.12 -8.23 -16.64
N MET A 55 -18.25 -8.11 -15.63
CA MET A 55 -18.23 -9.04 -14.49
C MET A 55 -19.54 -8.98 -13.71
N PHE A 56 -20.21 -7.82 -13.68
CA PHE A 56 -21.49 -7.61 -12.96
C PHE A 56 -22.70 -7.50 -13.90
N LYS A 57 -22.64 -8.14 -15.10
CA LYS A 57 -23.67 -7.99 -16.15
C LYS A 57 -25.09 -8.35 -15.70
N ASP A 58 -25.22 -9.19 -14.68
CA ASP A 58 -26.50 -9.69 -14.15
C ASP A 58 -27.04 -8.82 -12.99
N TYR A 59 -26.41 -7.64 -12.76
CA TYR A 59 -26.74 -6.64 -11.74
C TYR A 59 -27.09 -5.29 -12.37
N ASN A 60 -27.72 -4.42 -11.59
CA ASN A 60 -27.89 -3.00 -11.95
C ASN A 60 -26.56 -2.29 -11.75
N VAL A 61 -25.80 -2.05 -12.82
CA VAL A 61 -24.43 -1.54 -12.74
C VAL A 61 -24.31 -0.10 -13.19
N ASP A 62 -24.00 0.77 -12.25
CA ASP A 62 -23.63 2.13 -12.52
C ASP A 62 -22.14 2.39 -12.29
N SER A 63 -21.68 3.59 -12.66
CA SER A 63 -20.28 3.96 -12.45
C SER A 63 -20.11 5.46 -12.23
N LEU A 64 -19.22 5.79 -11.29
CA LEU A 64 -18.75 7.15 -11.06
C LEU A 64 -17.27 7.25 -11.41
N ILE A 65 -16.93 8.17 -12.32
CA ILE A 65 -15.57 8.43 -12.76
C ILE A 65 -15.06 9.71 -12.11
N LEU A 66 -14.05 9.56 -11.25
CA LEU A 66 -13.41 10.67 -10.54
C LEU A 66 -12.19 11.18 -11.31
N ARG A 67 -11.68 12.35 -10.92
CA ARG A 67 -10.40 12.86 -11.40
C ARG A 67 -9.25 12.03 -10.85
N ASP A 68 -8.20 11.84 -11.66
CA ASP A 68 -7.03 11.08 -11.26
C ASP A 68 -6.01 11.93 -10.53
N GLY A 69 -5.37 11.34 -9.51
CA GLY A 69 -4.22 11.88 -8.79
C GLY A 69 -4.46 12.12 -7.31
N GLU A 70 -3.38 12.05 -6.53
CA GLU A 70 -3.34 12.18 -5.06
C GLU A 70 -3.96 13.50 -4.55
N LYS A 71 -3.87 14.59 -5.31
CA LYS A 71 -4.46 15.90 -4.97
C LYS A 71 -5.98 15.87 -4.84
N TYR A 72 -6.64 14.86 -5.41
CA TYR A 72 -8.08 14.66 -5.34
C TYR A 72 -8.52 13.74 -4.21
N LYS A 73 -7.59 13.16 -3.47
CA LYS A 73 -7.88 12.39 -2.25
C LYS A 73 -8.24 13.33 -1.10
N ASN A 74 -9.42 13.96 -1.14
CA ASN A 74 -9.82 15.01 -0.22
C ASN A 74 -11.33 15.01 0.04
N ILE A 75 -11.76 15.84 0.99
CA ILE A 75 -13.17 15.94 1.42
C ILE A 75 -14.13 16.34 0.28
N LYS A 76 -13.69 17.16 -0.68
CA LYS A 76 -14.56 17.58 -1.80
C LYS A 76 -14.89 16.40 -2.72
N THR A 77 -13.92 15.54 -2.97
CA THR A 77 -14.12 14.32 -3.78
C THR A 77 -14.94 13.29 -3.01
N LEU A 78 -14.73 13.14 -1.71
CA LEU A 78 -15.56 12.29 -0.86
C LEU A 78 -17.03 12.76 -0.90
N GLN A 79 -17.28 14.06 -0.76
CA GLN A 79 -18.62 14.62 -0.87
C GLN A 79 -19.22 14.37 -2.26
N GLN A 80 -18.45 14.50 -3.34
CA GLN A 80 -18.90 14.18 -4.70
C GLN A 80 -19.40 12.73 -4.81
N ILE A 81 -18.71 11.78 -4.15
CA ILE A 81 -19.15 10.38 -4.10
C ILE A 81 -20.50 10.27 -3.37
N HIS A 82 -20.62 10.86 -2.18
CA HIS A 82 -21.87 10.82 -1.41
C HIS A 82 -23.03 11.49 -2.17
N ASP A 83 -22.82 12.65 -2.78
CA ASP A 83 -23.82 13.36 -3.57
C ASP A 83 -24.32 12.49 -4.74
N TYR A 84 -23.40 11.79 -5.42
CA TYR A 84 -23.77 10.86 -6.48
C TYR A 84 -24.65 9.75 -5.98
N LEU A 85 -24.27 9.11 -4.86
CA LEU A 85 -25.02 8.00 -4.28
C LEU A 85 -26.42 8.41 -3.80
N ILE A 86 -26.52 9.59 -3.14
CA ILE A 86 -27.78 10.12 -2.63
C ILE A 86 -28.73 10.52 -3.78
N LYS A 87 -28.22 11.25 -4.79
CA LYS A 87 -29.00 11.70 -5.95
C LYS A 87 -29.61 10.53 -6.74
N ASN A 88 -28.87 9.41 -6.83
CA ASN A 88 -29.35 8.22 -7.50
C ASN A 88 -30.17 7.29 -6.57
N LYS A 89 -30.48 7.74 -5.34
CA LYS A 89 -31.35 7.05 -4.38
C LYS A 89 -30.90 5.65 -3.99
N TYR A 90 -29.57 5.42 -3.97
CA TYR A 90 -29.03 4.16 -3.45
C TYR A 90 -29.29 4.03 -1.96
N ASP A 91 -29.55 2.80 -1.53
CA ASP A 91 -29.83 2.47 -0.14
C ASP A 91 -28.68 1.66 0.50
N ARG A 92 -28.90 1.16 1.71
CA ARG A 92 -27.93 0.38 2.48
C ARG A 92 -27.55 -0.96 1.81
N SER A 93 -28.30 -1.42 0.85
CA SER A 93 -28.05 -2.70 0.16
C SER A 93 -27.03 -2.57 -0.98
N LEU A 94 -26.59 -1.36 -1.29
CA LEU A 94 -25.60 -1.06 -2.33
C LEU A 94 -24.28 -1.81 -2.12
N THR A 95 -23.72 -2.33 -3.22
CA THR A 95 -22.33 -2.76 -3.30
C THR A 95 -21.49 -1.72 -4.04
N ILE A 96 -20.46 -1.19 -3.39
CA ILE A 96 -19.51 -0.27 -4.03
C ILE A 96 -18.25 -1.06 -4.42
N VAL A 97 -17.82 -0.90 -5.68
CA VAL A 97 -16.60 -1.48 -6.22
C VAL A 97 -15.53 -0.39 -6.37
N ALA A 98 -14.46 -0.48 -5.60
CA ALA A 98 -13.30 0.39 -5.72
C ALA A 98 -12.35 -0.15 -6.79
N LEU A 99 -12.42 0.39 -8.01
CA LEU A 99 -11.58 0.00 -9.14
C LEU A 99 -10.44 1.02 -9.31
N GLY A 100 -9.24 0.75 -8.79
CA GLY A 100 -8.13 1.71 -8.87
C GLY A 100 -6.93 1.37 -7.99
N GLY A 101 -5.96 2.28 -7.98
CA GLY A 101 -4.83 2.25 -7.05
C GLY A 101 -5.22 2.68 -5.63
N GLY A 102 -4.22 2.89 -4.76
CA GLY A 102 -4.42 3.25 -3.34
C GLY A 102 -5.30 4.48 -3.12
N VAL A 103 -5.18 5.52 -3.97
CA VAL A 103 -6.02 6.73 -3.87
C VAL A 103 -7.51 6.42 -3.98
N ILE A 104 -7.88 5.66 -4.99
CA ILE A 104 -9.28 5.22 -5.19
C ILE A 104 -9.68 4.24 -4.10
N GLY A 105 -8.82 3.26 -3.80
CA GLY A 105 -9.11 2.27 -2.75
C GLY A 105 -9.46 2.91 -1.41
N ASP A 106 -8.59 3.80 -0.92
CA ASP A 106 -8.78 4.44 0.40
C ASP A 106 -10.01 5.35 0.43
N MET A 107 -10.19 6.17 -0.60
CA MET A 107 -11.27 7.16 -0.65
C MET A 107 -12.64 6.49 -0.81
N VAL A 108 -12.72 5.48 -1.67
CA VAL A 108 -13.97 4.73 -1.92
C VAL A 108 -14.31 3.85 -0.74
N ALA A 109 -13.33 3.24 -0.07
CA ALA A 109 -13.57 2.50 1.16
C ALA A 109 -14.10 3.41 2.27
N PHE A 110 -13.57 4.64 2.41
CA PHE A 110 -14.07 5.61 3.38
C PHE A 110 -15.49 6.08 3.02
N ALA A 111 -15.79 6.27 1.73
CA ALA A 111 -17.16 6.55 1.29
C ALA A 111 -18.11 5.38 1.62
N ALA A 112 -17.69 4.15 1.38
CA ALA A 112 -18.48 2.95 1.69
C ALA A 112 -18.73 2.79 3.20
N ASP A 113 -17.81 3.23 4.04
CA ASP A 113 -17.98 3.19 5.49
C ASP A 113 -18.95 4.25 6.00
N THR A 114 -18.91 5.44 5.43
CA THR A 114 -19.69 6.59 5.87
C THR A 114 -21.07 6.69 5.23
N PHE A 115 -21.27 6.14 4.01
CA PHE A 115 -22.55 6.11 3.35
C PHE A 115 -23.52 5.17 4.06
N MET A 116 -24.71 5.64 4.44
CA MET A 116 -25.76 4.88 5.14
C MET A 116 -25.26 4.10 6.37
N ARG A 117 -24.20 4.56 7.05
CA ARG A 117 -23.51 3.92 8.18
C ARG A 117 -22.86 2.58 7.82
N GLY A 118 -22.49 2.42 6.58
CA GLY A 118 -21.75 1.28 6.05
C GLY A 118 -22.52 0.50 4.98
N VAL A 119 -21.91 0.39 3.79
CA VAL A 119 -22.36 -0.44 2.69
C VAL A 119 -21.29 -1.45 2.30
N GLN A 120 -21.65 -2.42 1.47
CA GLN A 120 -20.73 -3.45 1.00
C GLN A 120 -19.65 -2.84 0.09
N LEU A 121 -18.43 -3.33 0.23
CA LEU A 121 -17.25 -2.87 -0.52
C LEU A 121 -16.54 -4.06 -1.17
N ILE A 122 -16.16 -3.90 -2.44
CA ILE A 122 -15.26 -4.80 -3.18
C ILE A 122 -14.04 -4.01 -3.63
N HIS A 123 -12.83 -4.51 -3.35
CA HIS A 123 -11.60 -3.94 -3.88
C HIS A 123 -11.14 -4.64 -5.17
N VAL A 124 -10.85 -3.85 -6.19
CA VAL A 124 -10.17 -4.26 -7.43
C VAL A 124 -8.92 -3.38 -7.60
N PRO A 125 -7.81 -3.73 -6.90
CA PRO A 125 -6.59 -2.94 -6.91
C PRO A 125 -5.88 -3.03 -8.26
N THR A 126 -5.55 -1.88 -8.86
CA THR A 126 -4.98 -1.80 -10.21
C THR A 126 -3.50 -1.42 -10.27
N THR A 127 -2.87 -1.13 -9.13
CA THR A 127 -1.42 -0.93 -9.03
C THR A 127 -0.78 -2.03 -8.22
N LEU A 128 0.52 -2.30 -8.43
CA LEU A 128 1.25 -3.30 -7.63
C LEU A 128 1.21 -2.93 -6.14
N LEU A 129 1.47 -1.66 -5.82
CA LEU A 129 1.40 -1.14 -4.45
C LEU A 129 0.04 -1.46 -3.80
N ALA A 130 -1.06 -1.26 -4.52
CA ALA A 130 -2.38 -1.54 -3.99
C ALA A 130 -2.64 -3.05 -3.84
N GLN A 131 -2.15 -3.89 -4.76
CA GLN A 131 -2.29 -5.34 -4.67
C GLN A 131 -1.49 -5.93 -3.50
N VAL A 132 -0.27 -5.45 -3.26
CA VAL A 132 0.58 -6.03 -2.21
C VAL A 132 0.41 -5.36 -0.85
N ASP A 133 -0.14 -4.14 -0.82
CA ASP A 133 -0.19 -3.35 0.43
C ASP A 133 -1.55 -2.70 0.67
N SER A 134 -1.89 -1.54 0.07
CA SER A 134 -2.94 -0.65 0.57
C SER A 134 -4.34 -1.25 0.59
N SER A 135 -4.69 -2.22 -0.28
CA SER A 135 -6.01 -2.86 -0.29
C SER A 135 -6.28 -3.81 0.88
N ILE A 136 -5.23 -4.19 1.67
CA ILE A 136 -5.34 -5.15 2.76
C ILE A 136 -5.22 -4.42 4.11
N GLY A 137 -6.13 -4.73 5.04
CA GLY A 137 -6.03 -4.23 6.43
C GLY A 137 -6.97 -3.09 6.76
N GLY A 138 -7.92 -2.77 5.88
CA GLY A 138 -9.09 -1.94 6.16
C GLY A 138 -8.86 -0.44 6.34
N LYS A 139 -7.61 0.02 6.44
CA LYS A 139 -7.33 1.46 6.56
C LYS A 139 -7.85 2.20 5.34
N CYS A 140 -8.65 3.24 5.56
CA CYS A 140 -9.20 4.07 4.50
C CYS A 140 -9.29 5.51 4.95
N GLY A 141 -9.34 6.46 4.01
CA GLY A 141 -9.41 7.86 4.37
C GLY A 141 -9.00 8.82 3.27
N ILE A 142 -8.92 10.09 3.68
CA ILE A 142 -8.63 11.23 2.82
C ILE A 142 -7.54 12.11 3.42
N ASN A 143 -6.95 12.94 2.56
CA ASN A 143 -5.95 13.91 2.94
C ASN A 143 -6.61 15.20 3.50
N HIS A 144 -5.90 15.82 4.42
CA HIS A 144 -6.18 17.16 4.90
C HIS A 144 -5.05 18.12 4.44
N PRO A 145 -5.29 19.43 4.28
CA PRO A 145 -4.20 20.37 3.95
C PRO A 145 -2.97 20.32 4.87
N LEU A 146 -3.16 19.89 6.12
CA LEU A 146 -2.09 19.77 7.12
C LEU A 146 -1.42 18.41 7.16
N GLY A 147 -1.87 17.43 6.37
CA GLY A 147 -1.23 16.11 6.33
C GLY A 147 -2.00 15.05 5.56
N LYS A 148 -1.27 14.05 5.06
CA LYS A 148 -1.86 12.88 4.37
C LYS A 148 -2.59 11.97 5.36
N ASN A 149 -3.69 11.36 4.89
CA ASN A 149 -4.44 10.30 5.59
C ASN A 149 -4.84 10.67 7.04
N MET A 150 -5.17 11.96 7.28
CA MET A 150 -5.51 12.47 8.61
C MET A 150 -6.94 12.17 9.02
N ILE A 151 -7.81 11.94 8.06
CA ILE A 151 -9.24 11.70 8.25
C ILE A 151 -9.56 10.36 7.62
N GLY A 152 -10.03 9.41 8.42
CA GLY A 152 -10.32 8.08 7.93
C GLY A 152 -10.91 7.15 8.99
N SER A 153 -11.13 5.92 8.57
CA SER A 153 -11.70 4.84 9.38
C SER A 153 -11.06 3.50 9.02
N PHE A 154 -11.62 2.43 9.57
CA PHE A 154 -11.28 1.05 9.20
C PHE A 154 -12.51 0.40 8.53
N LYS A 155 -12.46 0.20 7.22
CA LYS A 155 -13.49 -0.47 6.42
C LYS A 155 -12.91 -1.67 5.69
N HIS A 156 -13.29 -2.85 6.10
CA HIS A 156 -12.91 -4.08 5.41
C HIS A 156 -13.82 -4.37 4.21
N PRO A 157 -13.25 -4.78 3.07
CA PRO A 157 -14.04 -5.21 1.92
C PRO A 157 -14.60 -6.62 2.12
N SER A 158 -15.68 -6.95 1.40
CA SER A 158 -16.21 -8.33 1.31
C SER A 158 -15.28 -9.27 0.53
N VAL A 159 -14.52 -8.72 -0.42
CA VAL A 159 -13.51 -9.44 -1.19
C VAL A 159 -12.47 -8.47 -1.77
N ILE A 160 -11.24 -8.96 -1.97
CA ILE A 160 -10.18 -8.26 -2.71
C ILE A 160 -9.84 -9.10 -3.95
N LEU A 161 -9.96 -8.51 -5.13
CA LEU A 161 -9.73 -9.15 -6.43
C LEU A 161 -8.43 -8.66 -7.05
N MET A 162 -7.33 -9.38 -6.85
CA MET A 162 -5.99 -9.05 -7.33
C MET A 162 -5.73 -9.72 -8.67
N ASP A 163 -5.97 -9.00 -9.76
CA ASP A 163 -5.69 -9.48 -11.12
C ASP A 163 -4.31 -8.99 -11.58
N SER A 164 -3.34 -9.90 -11.70
CA SER A 164 -1.98 -9.54 -12.14
C SER A 164 -1.93 -9.06 -13.60
N ALA A 165 -2.92 -9.44 -14.44
CA ALA A 165 -2.96 -9.00 -15.84
C ALA A 165 -3.17 -7.47 -15.97
N ILE A 166 -3.79 -6.84 -14.98
CA ILE A 166 -3.98 -5.38 -14.94
C ILE A 166 -2.64 -4.64 -14.87
N LEU A 167 -1.64 -5.24 -14.24
CA LEU A 167 -0.32 -4.60 -14.06
C LEU A 167 0.43 -4.40 -15.38
N LYS A 168 0.04 -5.07 -16.46
CA LYS A 168 0.64 -4.89 -17.80
C LYS A 168 0.49 -3.47 -18.35
N THR A 169 -0.51 -2.73 -17.92
CA THR A 169 -0.74 -1.34 -18.33
C THR A 169 -0.22 -0.32 -17.31
N LEU A 170 0.32 -0.81 -16.18
CA LEU A 170 0.87 0.06 -15.15
C LEU A 170 2.21 0.65 -15.64
N PRO A 171 2.41 1.98 -15.60
CA PRO A 171 3.68 2.59 -15.95
C PRO A 171 4.84 1.98 -15.17
N LYS A 172 6.00 1.75 -15.82
CA LYS A 172 7.17 1.10 -15.21
C LYS A 172 7.56 1.75 -13.87
N ARG A 173 7.55 3.08 -13.79
CA ARG A 173 7.91 3.81 -12.55
C ARG A 173 6.96 3.49 -11.40
N GLU A 174 5.66 3.39 -11.66
CA GLU A 174 4.65 3.02 -10.66
C GLU A 174 4.79 1.54 -10.24
N PHE A 175 5.10 0.66 -11.20
CA PHE A 175 5.38 -0.74 -10.91
C PHE A 175 6.60 -0.87 -9.98
N MET A 176 7.70 -0.17 -10.30
CA MET A 176 8.92 -0.14 -9.49
C MET A 176 8.67 0.45 -8.10
N ALA A 177 7.86 1.51 -7.98
CA ALA A 177 7.46 2.03 -6.69
C ALA A 177 6.72 0.97 -5.84
N GLY A 178 5.87 0.14 -6.45
CA GLY A 178 5.25 -0.99 -5.78
C GLY A 178 6.24 -2.08 -5.35
N MET A 179 7.35 -2.26 -6.08
CA MET A 179 8.40 -3.22 -5.73
C MET A 179 9.12 -2.88 -4.42
N ALA A 180 9.17 -1.62 -4.00
CA ALA A 180 9.70 -1.25 -2.68
C ALA A 180 8.94 -1.98 -1.55
N GLU A 181 7.60 -2.02 -1.63
CA GLU A 181 6.79 -2.73 -0.66
C GLU A 181 6.97 -4.26 -0.75
N VAL A 182 7.18 -4.79 -1.95
CA VAL A 182 7.50 -6.21 -2.15
C VAL A 182 8.80 -6.58 -1.43
N ILE A 183 9.88 -5.81 -1.62
CA ILE A 183 11.17 -6.02 -0.96
C ILE A 183 11.01 -5.90 0.55
N LYS A 184 10.27 -4.92 1.03
CA LYS A 184 9.97 -4.73 2.45
C LYS A 184 9.47 -6.01 3.11
N TYR A 185 8.51 -6.73 2.50
CA TYR A 185 7.99 -7.97 3.07
C TYR A 185 9.06 -9.06 3.21
N GLY A 186 9.98 -9.14 2.26
CA GLY A 186 11.14 -10.03 2.35
C GLY A 186 12.03 -9.68 3.54
N LEU A 187 12.31 -8.39 3.71
CA LEU A 187 13.18 -7.88 4.76
C LEU A 187 12.58 -8.04 6.15
N ILE A 188 11.30 -7.75 6.34
CA ILE A 188 10.69 -7.71 7.67
C ILE A 188 10.16 -9.06 8.18
N LYS A 189 9.83 -10.02 7.30
CA LYS A 189 9.10 -11.21 7.73
C LYS A 189 9.53 -12.51 7.03
N ASN A 190 10.28 -12.47 5.91
CA ASN A 190 10.54 -13.70 5.15
C ASN A 190 11.85 -13.68 4.34
N LYS A 191 12.94 -14.19 4.94
CA LYS A 191 14.27 -14.28 4.30
C LYS A 191 14.25 -15.12 3.01
N SER A 192 13.48 -16.20 2.96
CA SER A 192 13.39 -17.02 1.74
C SER A 192 12.65 -16.29 0.60
N PHE A 193 11.70 -15.43 0.94
CA PHE A 193 11.07 -14.57 -0.04
C PHE A 193 12.01 -13.46 -0.53
N PHE A 194 12.84 -12.87 0.34
CA PHE A 194 13.90 -11.95 -0.06
C PHE A 194 14.83 -12.59 -1.08
N LYS A 195 15.34 -13.79 -0.79
CA LYS A 195 16.17 -14.58 -1.74
C LYS A 195 15.43 -14.90 -3.05
N PHE A 196 14.12 -15.19 -2.98
CA PHE A 196 13.33 -15.44 -4.18
C PHE A 196 13.26 -14.20 -5.06
N ILE A 197 13.06 -13.01 -4.49
CA ILE A 197 13.03 -11.74 -5.23
C ILE A 197 14.38 -11.52 -5.89
N ASP A 198 15.48 -11.68 -5.16
CA ASP A 198 16.83 -11.49 -5.65
C ASP A 198 17.14 -12.39 -6.85
N ASN A 199 16.84 -13.68 -6.74
CA ASN A 199 17.08 -14.65 -7.83
C ASN A 199 16.14 -14.48 -9.04
N ASN A 200 15.04 -13.72 -8.92
CA ASN A 200 14.03 -13.61 -9.96
C ASN A 200 13.66 -12.17 -10.32
N TYR A 201 14.42 -11.16 -9.87
CA TYR A 201 14.04 -9.76 -10.06
C TYR A 201 13.80 -9.40 -11.54
N SER A 202 14.66 -9.86 -12.44
CA SER A 202 14.50 -9.62 -13.88
C SER A 202 13.18 -10.18 -14.43
N LYS A 203 12.81 -11.40 -14.02
CA LYS A 203 11.53 -12.03 -14.40
C LYS A 203 10.32 -11.29 -13.82
N ILE A 204 10.45 -10.79 -12.58
CA ILE A 204 9.39 -10.01 -11.92
C ILE A 204 9.20 -8.66 -12.63
N ILE A 205 10.29 -7.95 -12.94
CA ILE A 205 10.24 -6.67 -13.68
C ILE A 205 9.67 -6.85 -15.08
N GLN A 206 9.98 -7.95 -15.76
CA GLN A 206 9.39 -8.33 -17.04
C GLN A 206 7.95 -8.84 -16.91
N GLN A 207 7.40 -8.83 -15.70
CA GLN A 207 6.05 -9.27 -15.38
C GLN A 207 5.75 -10.72 -15.85
N ASN A 208 6.76 -11.62 -15.69
CA ASN A 208 6.52 -13.05 -15.87
C ASN A 208 5.39 -13.48 -14.95
N THR A 209 4.37 -14.10 -15.51
CA THR A 209 3.10 -14.37 -14.82
C THR A 209 3.29 -15.18 -13.54
N ASP A 210 4.09 -16.25 -13.57
CA ASP A 210 4.25 -17.14 -12.41
C ASP A 210 5.04 -16.48 -11.29
N CYS A 211 6.14 -15.78 -11.64
CA CYS A 211 6.94 -15.03 -10.68
C CYS A 211 6.11 -13.90 -10.03
N LEU A 212 5.33 -13.17 -10.85
CA LEU A 212 4.50 -12.07 -10.38
C LEU A 212 3.35 -12.55 -9.49
N LEU A 213 2.66 -13.63 -9.87
CA LEU A 213 1.61 -14.24 -9.04
C LEU A 213 2.14 -14.76 -7.71
N ARG A 214 3.34 -15.38 -7.72
CA ARG A 214 4.00 -15.81 -6.47
C ARG A 214 4.34 -14.60 -5.60
N THR A 215 4.86 -13.53 -6.19
CA THR A 215 5.20 -12.28 -5.51
C THR A 215 3.99 -11.67 -4.83
N ILE A 216 2.91 -11.41 -5.58
CA ILE A 216 1.67 -10.82 -5.05
C ILE A 216 1.06 -11.70 -3.95
N PHE A 217 0.97 -13.00 -4.20
CA PHE A 217 0.39 -13.94 -3.23
C PHE A 217 1.18 -13.98 -1.93
N THR A 218 2.51 -13.99 -2.00
CA THR A 218 3.37 -14.03 -0.80
C THR A 218 3.24 -12.73 0.00
N CYS A 219 3.30 -11.56 -0.65
CA CYS A 219 3.11 -10.26 0.01
C CYS A 219 1.74 -10.17 0.68
N ALA A 220 0.67 -10.52 -0.06
CA ALA A 220 -0.69 -10.49 0.47
C ALA A 220 -0.87 -11.46 1.65
N SER A 221 -0.23 -12.63 1.60
CA SER A 221 -0.26 -13.61 2.71
C SER A 221 0.44 -13.08 3.96
N ILE A 222 1.64 -12.49 3.81
CA ILE A 222 2.38 -11.89 4.92
C ILE A 222 1.58 -10.74 5.53
N LYS A 223 1.04 -9.85 4.70
CA LYS A 223 0.24 -8.73 5.21
C LYS A 223 -1.03 -9.20 5.90
N ALA A 224 -1.75 -10.15 5.31
CA ALA A 224 -2.95 -10.73 5.92
C ALA A 224 -2.65 -11.35 7.30
N GLN A 225 -1.51 -12.03 7.44
CA GLN A 225 -1.09 -12.58 8.73
C GLN A 225 -0.82 -11.48 9.75
N VAL A 226 -0.04 -10.45 9.40
CA VAL A 226 0.28 -9.33 10.31
C VAL A 226 -0.99 -8.56 10.71
N VAL A 227 -1.91 -8.33 9.78
CA VAL A 227 -3.21 -7.67 10.06
C VAL A 227 -4.08 -8.54 10.96
N LYS A 228 -4.07 -9.87 10.78
CA LYS A 228 -4.78 -10.79 11.66
C LYS A 228 -4.28 -10.74 13.10
N GLU A 229 -2.96 -10.58 13.28
CA GLU A 229 -2.33 -10.49 14.61
C GLU A 229 -2.57 -9.12 15.28
N ASP A 230 -2.71 -8.05 14.49
CA ASP A 230 -2.87 -6.68 14.99
C ASP A 230 -3.66 -5.82 13.98
N GLU A 231 -4.98 -5.91 14.05
CA GLU A 231 -5.90 -5.24 13.11
C GLU A 231 -5.77 -3.71 13.14
N LEU A 232 -5.67 -3.12 14.33
CA LEU A 232 -5.72 -1.67 14.55
C LEU A 232 -4.33 -1.00 14.62
N GLU A 233 -3.23 -1.77 14.38
CA GLU A 233 -1.85 -1.26 14.42
C GLU A 233 -1.44 -0.67 15.78
N SER A 234 -1.79 -1.36 16.82
CA SER A 234 -1.38 -1.01 18.20
C SER A 234 -0.04 -1.64 18.62
N GLY A 235 0.41 -2.68 17.93
CA GLY A 235 1.57 -3.51 18.28
C GLY A 235 2.43 -3.95 17.11
N ILE A 236 2.41 -5.25 16.81
CA ILE A 236 3.30 -5.90 15.83
C ILE A 236 3.13 -5.37 14.40
N ARG A 237 1.94 -4.90 14.02
CA ARG A 237 1.71 -4.33 12.69
C ARG A 237 2.59 -3.12 12.38
N ALA A 238 3.18 -2.49 13.40
CA ALA A 238 4.14 -1.41 13.23
C ALA A 238 5.36 -1.81 12.38
N ILE A 239 5.74 -3.11 12.32
CA ILE A 239 6.86 -3.58 11.49
C ILE A 239 6.65 -3.29 10.00
N LEU A 240 5.39 -3.18 9.54
CA LEU A 240 5.06 -2.78 8.17
C LEU A 240 5.57 -1.36 7.83
N ASN A 241 5.94 -0.57 8.84
CA ASN A 241 6.51 0.76 8.67
C ASN A 241 8.04 0.77 8.56
N PHE A 242 8.69 -0.37 8.29
CA PHE A 242 10.13 -0.41 7.99
C PHE A 242 10.46 0.53 6.83
N GLY A 243 11.43 1.43 7.03
CA GLY A 243 11.79 2.48 6.08
C GLY A 243 10.85 3.70 6.06
N HIS A 244 9.63 3.60 6.61
CA HIS A 244 8.62 4.65 6.48
C HIS A 244 8.94 5.93 7.25
N THR A 245 9.66 5.87 8.35
CA THR A 245 10.02 7.07 9.12
C THR A 245 10.84 8.06 8.28
N PHE A 246 11.87 7.57 7.61
CA PHE A 246 12.68 8.39 6.70
C PHE A 246 11.93 8.64 5.38
N GLY A 247 11.25 7.63 4.85
CA GLY A 247 10.47 7.76 3.61
C GLY A 247 9.42 8.87 3.70
N HIS A 248 8.60 8.90 4.73
CA HIS A 248 7.61 9.96 4.94
C HIS A 248 8.26 11.33 5.17
N ALA A 249 9.39 11.40 5.86
CA ALA A 249 10.13 12.64 6.03
C ALA A 249 10.65 13.18 4.67
N ILE A 250 11.10 12.30 3.77
CA ILE A 250 11.50 12.64 2.41
C ILE A 250 10.31 13.14 1.58
N GLU A 251 9.17 12.42 1.61
CA GLU A 251 7.94 12.84 0.93
C GLU A 251 7.48 14.23 1.42
N ALA A 252 7.45 14.43 2.74
CA ALA A 252 7.04 15.70 3.35
C ALA A 252 7.99 16.85 3.00
N SER A 253 9.32 16.61 2.99
CA SER A 253 10.33 17.58 2.57
C SER A 253 10.19 18.02 1.10
N LYS A 254 9.54 17.19 0.27
CA LYS A 254 9.20 17.49 -1.13
C LYS A 254 7.77 18.03 -1.29
N ASN A 255 7.05 18.29 -0.19
CA ASN A 255 5.63 18.62 -0.23
C ASN A 255 4.84 17.60 -1.05
N TYR A 256 5.23 16.32 -0.94
CA TYR A 256 4.61 15.19 -1.66
C TYR A 256 4.62 15.32 -3.20
N LYS A 257 5.61 16.01 -3.78
CA LYS A 257 5.71 16.24 -5.23
C LYS A 257 7.01 15.67 -5.78
N GLY A 258 6.93 15.06 -6.97
CA GLY A 258 8.10 14.64 -7.76
C GLY A 258 8.79 13.37 -7.31
N ILE A 259 8.42 12.79 -6.16
CA ILE A 259 8.88 11.49 -5.67
C ILE A 259 7.66 10.60 -5.43
N LEU A 260 7.73 9.34 -5.86
CA LEU A 260 6.70 8.35 -5.55
C LEU A 260 6.94 7.77 -4.14
N HIS A 261 5.86 7.29 -3.52
CA HIS A 261 5.92 6.69 -2.19
C HIS A 261 7.00 5.59 -2.11
N GLY A 262 6.96 4.61 -3.00
CA GLY A 262 7.94 3.51 -2.98
C GLY A 262 9.39 3.96 -3.23
N GLU A 263 9.61 5.04 -3.99
CA GLU A 263 10.96 5.64 -4.15
C GLU A 263 11.46 6.20 -2.81
N ALA A 264 10.61 6.89 -2.07
CA ALA A 264 10.94 7.42 -0.76
C ALA A 264 11.15 6.30 0.28
N ILE A 265 10.30 5.25 0.24
CA ILE A 265 10.41 4.10 1.14
C ILE A 265 11.70 3.31 0.84
N SER A 266 12.13 3.18 -0.40
CA SER A 266 13.39 2.54 -0.77
C SER A 266 14.58 3.22 -0.08
N VAL A 267 14.68 4.55 -0.17
CA VAL A 267 15.70 5.32 0.55
C VAL A 267 15.59 5.09 2.06
N GLY A 268 14.38 5.15 2.58
CA GLY A 268 14.14 4.93 4.01
C GLY A 268 14.51 3.52 4.49
N MET A 269 14.29 2.49 3.68
CA MET A 269 14.72 1.12 3.98
C MET A 269 16.25 1.00 3.97
N ASN A 270 16.93 1.65 3.01
CA ASN A 270 18.39 1.66 2.97
C ASN A 270 18.95 2.29 4.23
N ILE A 271 18.45 3.46 4.65
CA ILE A 271 18.86 4.13 5.87
C ILE A 271 18.59 3.26 7.11
N ALA A 272 17.40 2.67 7.22
CA ALA A 272 17.03 1.80 8.35
C ALA A 272 17.89 0.53 8.42
N SER A 273 18.29 -0.03 7.27
CA SER A 273 19.22 -1.16 7.19
C SER A 273 20.64 -0.77 7.61
N ALA A 274 21.13 0.41 7.18
CA ALA A 274 22.41 0.93 7.62
C ALA A 274 22.45 1.21 9.14
N ILE A 275 21.37 1.76 9.70
CA ILE A 275 21.21 1.90 11.16
C ILE A 275 21.26 0.52 11.84
N SER A 276 20.59 -0.49 11.28
CA SER A 276 20.61 -1.83 11.82
C SER A 276 22.02 -2.43 11.84
N ALA A 277 22.83 -2.18 10.80
CA ALA A 277 24.22 -2.61 10.73
C ALA A 277 25.13 -1.82 11.71
N ASP A 278 25.00 -0.52 11.75
CA ASP A 278 25.77 0.34 12.66
C ASP A 278 25.52 0.03 14.14
N GLN A 279 24.30 -0.37 14.48
CA GLN A 279 23.91 -0.85 15.82
C GLN A 279 24.30 -2.33 16.08
N GLY A 280 24.96 -3.02 15.13
CA GLY A 280 25.42 -4.38 15.27
C GLY A 280 24.33 -5.46 15.14
N TYR A 281 23.12 -5.11 14.67
CA TYR A 281 22.04 -6.09 14.44
C TYR A 281 22.21 -6.84 13.11
N LEU A 282 22.65 -6.14 12.04
CA LEU A 282 23.00 -6.74 10.75
C LEU A 282 24.53 -6.79 10.61
N THR A 283 25.02 -7.76 9.88
CA THR A 283 26.39 -7.73 9.39
C THR A 283 26.52 -6.72 8.25
N HIS A 284 27.76 -6.27 7.97
CA HIS A 284 28.03 -5.41 6.83
C HIS A 284 27.60 -6.05 5.52
N ASP A 285 27.86 -7.35 5.34
CA ASP A 285 27.48 -8.10 4.15
C ASP A 285 25.94 -8.16 3.97
N GLU A 286 25.19 -8.31 5.06
CA GLU A 286 23.73 -8.28 4.99
C GLU A 286 23.21 -6.91 4.59
N TYR A 287 23.82 -5.82 5.08
CA TYR A 287 23.49 -4.47 4.64
C TYR A 287 23.81 -4.27 3.14
N CYS A 288 25.00 -4.64 2.69
CA CYS A 288 25.37 -4.55 1.26
C CYS A 288 24.39 -5.34 0.38
N ASN A 289 24.02 -6.56 0.78
CA ASN A 289 23.01 -7.35 0.04
C ASN A 289 21.66 -6.65 -0.08
N ILE A 290 21.25 -5.89 0.93
CA ILE A 290 20.00 -5.11 0.87
C ILE A 290 20.16 -3.91 -0.08
N GLU A 291 21.25 -3.18 0.02
CA GLU A 291 21.54 -2.03 -0.86
C GLU A 291 21.67 -2.47 -2.31
N ASP A 292 22.40 -3.54 -2.60
CA ASP A 292 22.53 -4.13 -3.94
C ASP A 292 21.18 -4.55 -4.52
N MET A 293 20.31 -5.17 -3.71
CA MET A 293 18.94 -5.50 -4.13
C MET A 293 18.18 -4.24 -4.59
N LEU A 294 18.25 -3.16 -3.82
CA LEU A 294 17.58 -1.90 -4.17
C LEU A 294 18.16 -1.29 -5.45
N LEU A 295 19.48 -1.31 -5.60
CA LEU A 295 20.20 -0.80 -6.78
C LEU A 295 19.89 -1.64 -8.04
N ASN A 296 19.92 -2.97 -7.93
CA ASN A 296 19.55 -3.90 -9.01
C ASN A 296 18.10 -3.69 -9.48
N MET A 297 17.22 -3.31 -8.58
CA MET A 297 15.85 -2.89 -8.88
C MET A 297 15.76 -1.45 -9.41
N GLN A 298 16.87 -0.78 -9.66
CA GLN A 298 16.90 0.62 -10.10
C GLN A 298 16.13 1.58 -9.17
N MET A 299 16.12 1.27 -7.88
CA MET A 299 15.50 2.10 -6.86
C MET A 299 16.49 3.09 -6.25
N PRO A 300 16.03 4.27 -5.83
CA PRO A 300 16.90 5.21 -5.15
C PRO A 300 17.29 4.69 -3.76
N THR A 301 18.58 4.80 -3.42
CA THR A 301 19.14 4.46 -2.11
C THR A 301 19.60 5.70 -1.34
N MET A 302 19.62 6.87 -2.03
CA MET A 302 20.09 8.13 -1.48
C MET A 302 18.99 9.18 -1.44
N ILE A 303 19.05 10.06 -0.44
CA ILE A 303 18.16 11.20 -0.29
C ILE A 303 18.32 12.15 -1.49
N PRO A 304 17.22 12.58 -2.14
CA PRO A 304 17.31 13.47 -3.29
C PRO A 304 17.99 14.79 -2.97
N LYS A 305 18.78 15.31 -3.93
CA LYS A 305 19.38 16.66 -3.83
C LYS A 305 18.36 17.71 -3.38
N LYS A 306 18.80 18.69 -2.61
CA LYS A 306 18.01 19.79 -2.02
C LYS A 306 17.18 19.42 -0.78
N ILE A 307 17.24 18.18 -0.30
CA ILE A 307 16.70 17.82 1.01
C ILE A 307 17.86 17.79 2.01
N THR A 308 17.75 18.54 3.09
CA THR A 308 18.77 18.60 4.12
C THR A 308 18.44 17.66 5.28
N SER A 309 19.47 17.21 6.02
CA SER A 309 19.28 16.45 7.25
C SER A 309 18.40 17.21 8.26
N ALA A 310 18.52 18.54 8.32
CA ALA A 310 17.64 19.36 9.18
C ALA A 310 16.16 19.26 8.78
N SER A 311 15.86 19.26 7.46
CA SER A 311 14.48 19.07 6.97
C SER A 311 13.94 17.69 7.34
N ILE A 312 14.74 16.63 7.16
CA ILE A 312 14.37 15.26 7.55
C ILE A 312 14.05 15.20 9.05
N MET A 313 14.94 15.72 9.90
CA MET A 313 14.75 15.69 11.35
C MET A 313 13.54 16.48 11.81
N LYS A 314 13.24 17.61 11.16
CA LYS A 314 12.01 18.37 11.42
C LYS A 314 10.75 17.51 11.22
N HIS A 315 10.68 16.78 10.11
CA HIS A 315 9.52 15.95 9.80
C HIS A 315 9.45 14.67 10.68
N ILE A 316 10.59 14.06 11.01
CA ILE A 316 10.64 12.94 11.97
C ILE A 316 10.13 13.41 13.35
N GLY A 317 10.49 14.62 13.78
CA GLY A 317 10.04 15.22 15.04
C GLY A 317 8.52 15.44 15.13
N HIS A 318 7.86 15.63 14.00
CA HIS A 318 6.41 15.82 13.88
C HIS A 318 5.63 14.53 13.58
N ASP A 319 6.29 13.38 13.43
CA ASP A 319 5.60 12.11 13.14
C ASP A 319 4.71 11.72 14.32
N LYS A 320 3.45 11.38 14.01
CA LYS A 320 2.39 11.00 14.97
C LYS A 320 2.64 9.68 15.69
N LYS A 321 3.66 8.93 15.28
CA LYS A 321 4.02 7.63 15.86
C LYS A 321 4.69 7.76 17.22
N LYS A 322 4.72 8.96 17.82
CA LYS A 322 5.17 9.17 19.19
C LYS A 322 4.16 8.58 20.17
N ILE A 323 4.53 7.49 20.81
CA ILE A 323 3.84 6.99 22.01
C ILE A 323 4.68 7.48 23.20
N SER A 324 4.08 8.21 24.12
CA SER A 324 4.75 8.78 25.30
C SER A 324 5.97 9.66 24.96
N GLY A 325 5.92 10.39 23.83
CA GLY A 325 6.98 11.33 23.42
C GLY A 325 8.21 10.72 22.74
N LYS A 326 8.34 9.40 22.64
CA LYS A 326 9.46 8.72 21.98
C LYS A 326 9.14 8.33 20.54
N ASN A 327 10.12 8.50 19.65
CA ASN A 327 10.01 8.02 18.28
C ASN A 327 10.22 6.49 18.27
N ARG A 328 9.38 5.79 17.52
CA ARG A 328 9.52 4.34 17.30
C ARG A 328 10.07 4.10 15.90
N PHE A 329 11.22 3.45 15.82
CA PHE A 329 11.84 3.05 14.56
C PHE A 329 11.68 1.56 14.36
N ILE A 330 11.54 1.15 13.13
CA ILE A 330 11.55 -0.26 12.77
C ILE A 330 12.93 -0.55 12.20
N LEU A 331 13.62 -1.52 12.82
CA LEU A 331 14.94 -1.99 12.44
C LEU A 331 14.88 -3.49 12.13
N LEU A 332 15.95 -4.03 11.55
CA LEU A 332 16.13 -5.46 11.31
C LEU A 332 17.15 -6.02 12.30
N ASP A 333 16.86 -7.14 12.93
CA ASP A 333 17.85 -7.94 13.66
C ASP A 333 18.53 -8.99 12.76
N LYS A 334 17.90 -9.29 11.63
CA LYS A 334 18.41 -10.08 10.50
C LYS A 334 17.47 -9.90 9.31
N ILE A 335 17.94 -10.23 8.11
CA ILE A 335 17.04 -10.28 6.95
C ILE A 335 15.93 -11.29 7.20
N GLY A 336 14.68 -10.83 7.11
CA GLY A 336 13.47 -11.61 7.35
C GLY A 336 12.89 -11.47 8.75
N ASN A 337 13.46 -10.61 9.60
CA ASN A 337 12.89 -10.28 10.89
C ASN A 337 13.10 -8.83 11.28
N ALA A 338 12.01 -8.12 11.56
CA ALA A 338 12.02 -6.73 11.98
C ALA A 338 11.50 -6.59 13.40
N PHE A 339 11.98 -5.57 14.10
CA PHE A 339 11.58 -5.24 15.45
C PHE A 339 11.43 -3.73 15.66
N ILE A 340 10.77 -3.37 16.76
CA ILE A 340 10.56 -1.96 17.13
C ILE A 340 11.71 -1.51 18.04
N ASN A 341 12.38 -0.41 17.67
CA ASN A 341 13.42 0.24 18.45
C ASN A 341 12.97 1.65 18.87
N ASP A 342 13.03 1.98 20.13
CA ASP A 342 12.67 3.29 20.72
C ASP A 342 13.87 4.00 21.39
N LYS A 343 15.09 3.49 21.18
CA LYS A 343 16.31 3.93 21.87
C LYS A 343 17.18 4.88 21.03
N LEU A 344 16.86 5.10 19.75
CA LEU A 344 17.65 5.96 18.87
C LEU A 344 17.44 7.43 19.22
N ASP A 345 18.54 8.16 19.43
CA ASP A 345 18.49 9.60 19.69
C ASP A 345 18.51 10.45 18.42
N ASN A 346 18.02 11.68 18.51
CA ASN A 346 17.90 12.59 17.38
C ASN A 346 19.27 13.05 16.83
N LYS A 347 20.32 13.12 17.67
CA LYS A 347 21.67 13.52 17.24
C LYS A 347 22.25 12.44 16.33
N TYR A 348 22.17 11.18 16.76
CA TYR A 348 22.58 10.03 15.97
C TYR A 348 21.83 9.96 14.62
N LEU A 349 20.50 10.10 14.63
CA LEU A 349 19.70 10.07 13.41
C LEU A 349 20.06 11.19 12.43
N LYS A 350 20.37 12.36 12.96
CA LYS A 350 20.81 13.49 12.14
C LYS A 350 22.18 13.22 11.50
N GLU A 351 23.13 12.65 12.24
CA GLU A 351 24.46 12.35 11.71
C GLU A 351 24.38 11.24 10.64
N ILE A 352 23.70 10.13 10.93
CA ILE A 352 23.63 9.04 9.94
C ILE A 352 22.90 9.48 8.66
N SER A 353 21.86 10.31 8.78
CA SER A 353 21.13 10.80 7.60
C SER A 353 22.00 11.63 6.65
N LYS A 354 23.09 12.27 7.13
CA LYS A 354 24.02 13.04 6.28
C LYS A 354 24.74 12.15 5.27
N ASN A 355 25.05 10.90 5.65
CA ASN A 355 25.75 9.94 4.80
C ASN A 355 24.92 9.53 3.57
N PHE A 356 23.61 9.76 3.61
CA PHE A 356 22.68 9.42 2.54
C PHE A 356 22.24 10.64 1.71
N ILE A 357 22.79 11.82 1.93
CA ILE A 357 22.50 13.02 1.12
C ILE A 357 23.50 13.07 -0.05
N ARG A 358 22.95 13.18 -1.28
CA ARG A 358 23.76 13.35 -2.50
C ARG A 358 24.31 14.77 -2.64
#